data_d9078b972b9c4a23337e62851fdd4d9e
#
_entry.id   d9078b972b9c4a23337e62851fdd4d9e
#
_cell.length_a   1.000
_cell.length_b   1.000
_cell.length_c   1.000
_cell.angle_alpha   90.00
_cell.angle_beta   90.00
_cell.angle_gamma   90.00
#
_symmetry.space_group_name_H-M   'P 1'
#
loop_
_entity.id
_entity.type
_entity.pdbx_description
1 polymer ?
#
loop_
_entity_poly.entity_id
_entity_poly.type
_entity_poly.pdbx_seq_one_letter_code
_entity_poly.pdbx_strand_id
1 'polypeptide(L)'
;MATDICNQLSDKVQWNLSKFQVWLNRLLVELQDAHSYIPLSSSILYPFIIRFWEGEFYIHSTTPSKKDTLGKIITHIANQEISFIHKQLSQWIPSENPIKSGISGSYFLNNPSFLEAIGISSSKGMLPMTFKDGSQATFLLEEKPQEMMTFSSVSHQITSPKNVPFHYQIVNDICYFQFNAMIDRLSYQIGSQLMGEKTEENILTSLPSFEEFLKTMYAEIEEKQIQTLVIDMRYNGGGNSLLG
;
A
#
# COMPACT_ATOMS: atom_id res chain seq x y z
N MET A 1 25.33 -14.86 3.66
CA MET A 1 23.98 -14.60 3.09
C MET A 1 24.03 -13.77 1.79
N ALA A 2 24.55 -12.51 1.78
CA ALA A 2 24.66 -11.76 0.51
C ALA A 2 25.48 -12.50 -0.58
N THR A 3 26.58 -13.16 -0.21
CA THR A 3 27.40 -13.98 -1.10
C THR A 3 26.64 -15.17 -1.67
N ASP A 4 25.77 -15.82 -0.89
CA ASP A 4 24.98 -16.97 -1.34
C ASP A 4 23.87 -16.53 -2.29
N ILE A 5 23.29 -15.36 -2.08
CA ILE A 5 22.31 -14.76 -2.98
C ILE A 5 22.98 -14.39 -4.31
N CYS A 6 24.17 -13.79 -4.28
CA CYS A 6 24.93 -13.48 -5.49
C CYS A 6 25.33 -14.75 -6.26
N ASN A 7 25.66 -15.83 -5.57
CA ASN A 7 26.00 -17.11 -6.21
C ASN A 7 24.77 -17.79 -6.85
N GLN A 8 23.56 -17.46 -6.43
CA GLN A 8 22.32 -17.92 -7.08
C GLN A 8 21.98 -17.13 -8.35
N LEU A 9 22.64 -15.99 -8.59
CA LEU A 9 22.61 -15.24 -9.84
C LEU A 9 23.47 -15.97 -10.90
N SER A 10 23.23 -17.28 -11.10
CA SER A 10 24.01 -18.06 -12.07
C SER A 10 23.65 -17.69 -13.51
N ASP A 11 24.61 -17.86 -14.43
CA ASP A 11 24.51 -17.56 -15.86
C ASP A 11 23.35 -18.26 -16.62
N LYS A 12 22.61 -19.14 -15.94
CA LYS A 12 21.50 -19.92 -16.52
C LYS A 12 20.13 -19.23 -16.42
N VAL A 13 20.00 -18.12 -15.68
CA VAL A 13 18.73 -17.39 -15.54
C VAL A 13 18.62 -16.37 -16.67
N GLN A 14 17.57 -16.47 -17.48
CA GLN A 14 17.22 -15.39 -18.40
C GLN A 14 16.67 -14.21 -17.59
N TRP A 15 17.52 -13.21 -17.39
CA TRP A 15 17.19 -12.00 -16.68
C TRP A 15 16.34 -11.06 -17.54
N ASN A 16 15.26 -10.59 -16.99
CA ASN A 16 14.57 -9.40 -17.44
C ASN A 16 14.53 -8.37 -16.29
N LEU A 17 14.16 -7.14 -16.58
CA LEU A 17 14.16 -6.07 -15.59
C LEU A 17 13.34 -6.42 -14.34
N SER A 18 12.15 -7.00 -14.50
CA SER A 18 11.29 -7.36 -13.38
C SER A 18 11.92 -8.44 -12.48
N LYS A 19 12.48 -9.49 -13.05
CA LYS A 19 13.20 -10.54 -12.28
C LYS A 19 14.39 -9.94 -11.53
N PHE A 20 15.16 -9.08 -12.19
CA PHE A 20 16.30 -8.41 -11.56
C PHE A 20 15.86 -7.52 -10.37
N GLN A 21 14.80 -6.74 -10.52
CA GLN A 21 14.24 -5.92 -9.45
C GLN A 21 13.75 -6.76 -8.26
N VAL A 22 13.12 -7.91 -8.52
CA VAL A 22 12.70 -8.84 -7.46
C VAL A 22 13.91 -9.34 -6.65
N TRP A 23 14.99 -9.74 -7.34
CA TRP A 23 16.20 -10.19 -6.67
C TRP A 23 16.91 -9.09 -5.89
N LEU A 24 16.93 -7.86 -6.39
CA LEU A 24 17.45 -6.72 -5.64
C LEU A 24 16.67 -6.48 -4.34
N ASN A 25 15.34 -6.58 -4.37
CA ASN A 25 14.53 -6.48 -3.15
C ASN A 25 14.93 -7.53 -2.12
N ARG A 26 15.22 -8.78 -2.55
CA ARG A 26 15.68 -9.82 -1.64
C ARG A 26 17.00 -9.47 -0.94
N LEU A 27 17.91 -8.76 -1.63
CA LEU A 27 19.14 -8.25 -0.99
C LEU A 27 18.85 -7.16 0.05
N LEU A 28 17.87 -6.30 -0.23
CA LEU A 28 17.47 -5.21 0.65
C LEU A 28 16.73 -5.68 1.91
N VAL A 29 16.22 -6.92 1.96
CA VAL A 29 15.58 -7.48 3.17
C VAL A 29 16.50 -7.41 4.39
N GLU A 30 17.81 -7.54 4.21
CA GLU A 30 18.79 -7.46 5.29
C GLU A 30 18.80 -6.10 6.00
N LEU A 31 18.30 -5.04 5.35
CA LEU A 31 18.20 -3.70 5.95
C LEU A 31 17.06 -3.58 6.96
N GLN A 32 16.08 -4.48 6.89
CA GLN A 32 14.87 -4.47 7.74
C GLN A 32 14.16 -3.11 7.75
N ASP A 33 14.16 -2.42 6.60
CA ASP A 33 13.57 -1.10 6.42
C ASP A 33 12.60 -1.12 5.23
N ALA A 34 11.31 -0.93 5.52
CA ALA A 34 10.25 -0.94 4.51
C ALA A 34 10.32 0.22 3.50
N HIS A 35 11.12 1.26 3.77
CA HIS A 35 11.32 2.36 2.84
C HIS A 35 12.44 2.06 1.82
N SER A 36 13.28 1.07 2.12
CA SER A 36 14.38 0.63 1.25
C SER A 36 13.92 -0.49 0.32
N TYR A 37 13.09 -0.18 -0.67
CA TYR A 37 12.62 -1.17 -1.65
C TYR A 37 12.75 -0.66 -3.09
N ILE A 38 12.77 -1.60 -4.05
CA ILE A 38 12.80 -1.31 -5.47
C ILE A 38 11.41 -1.60 -6.06
N PRO A 39 10.74 -0.60 -6.64
CA PRO A 39 9.46 -0.82 -7.33
C PRO A 39 9.62 -1.82 -8.47
N LEU A 40 8.66 -2.75 -8.59
CA LEU A 40 8.66 -3.72 -9.69
C LEU A 40 8.01 -3.11 -10.93
N SER A 41 8.74 -3.12 -12.03
CA SER A 41 8.25 -2.68 -13.34
C SER A 41 7.76 -3.88 -14.14
N SER A 42 6.49 -3.90 -14.51
CA SER A 42 5.95 -4.88 -15.44
C SER A 42 4.82 -4.26 -16.25
N SER A 43 4.81 -4.53 -17.56
CA SER A 43 3.70 -4.16 -18.45
C SER A 43 2.57 -5.19 -18.42
N ILE A 44 2.85 -6.40 -17.93
CA ILE A 44 1.90 -7.52 -17.87
C ILE A 44 1.75 -7.93 -16.42
N LEU A 45 0.53 -7.89 -15.91
CA LEU A 45 0.18 -8.19 -14.52
C LEU A 45 -1.08 -9.07 -14.47
N TYR A 46 -1.33 -9.67 -13.32
CA TYR A 46 -2.66 -10.21 -13.06
C TYR A 46 -3.63 -9.07 -12.71
N PRO A 47 -4.87 -9.09 -13.21
CA PRO A 47 -5.83 -7.99 -13.11
C PRO A 47 -6.52 -7.95 -11.75
N PHE A 48 -5.74 -7.87 -10.69
CA PHE A 48 -6.21 -7.68 -9.32
C PHE A 48 -5.21 -6.89 -8.49
N ILE A 49 -5.70 -6.31 -7.41
CA ILE A 49 -4.90 -5.75 -6.31
C ILE A 49 -5.32 -6.45 -5.03
N ILE A 50 -4.35 -7.02 -4.32
CA ILE A 50 -4.55 -7.63 -3.01
C ILE A 50 -4.21 -6.62 -1.93
N ARG A 51 -4.93 -6.68 -0.80
CA ARG A 51 -4.60 -5.96 0.43
C ARG A 51 -4.53 -6.94 1.59
N PHE A 52 -3.71 -6.57 2.57
CA PHE A 52 -3.59 -7.29 3.83
C PHE A 52 -4.19 -6.47 4.95
N TRP A 53 -5.13 -7.07 5.69
CA TRP A 53 -5.83 -6.45 6.81
C TRP A 53 -6.21 -7.49 7.86
N GLU A 54 -5.98 -7.21 9.13
CA GLU A 54 -6.31 -8.11 10.26
C GLU A 54 -5.80 -9.55 10.10
N GLY A 55 -4.62 -9.71 9.50
CA GLY A 55 -4.02 -11.04 9.27
C GLY A 55 -4.50 -11.76 8.00
N GLU A 56 -5.41 -11.17 7.24
CA GLU A 56 -6.01 -11.78 6.05
C GLU A 56 -5.68 -11.02 4.76
N PHE A 57 -5.53 -11.75 3.67
CA PHE A 57 -5.38 -11.20 2.33
C PHE A 57 -6.71 -11.26 1.60
N TYR A 58 -7.11 -10.15 0.96
CA TYR A 58 -8.36 -10.08 0.21
C TYR A 58 -8.21 -9.35 -1.12
N ILE A 59 -9.09 -9.64 -2.06
CA ILE A 59 -9.15 -8.93 -3.34
C ILE A 59 -9.70 -7.53 -3.09
N HIS A 60 -8.83 -6.52 -3.16
CA HIS A 60 -9.21 -5.13 -3.01
C HIS A 60 -9.74 -4.52 -4.30
N SER A 61 -9.09 -4.82 -5.43
CA SER A 61 -9.51 -4.32 -6.74
C SER A 61 -9.36 -5.39 -7.79
N THR A 62 -10.23 -5.38 -8.79
CA THR A 62 -10.21 -6.29 -9.93
C THR A 62 -10.98 -5.69 -11.11
N THR A 63 -10.89 -6.34 -12.28
CA THR A 63 -11.66 -5.94 -13.47
C THR A 63 -13.15 -6.25 -13.32
N PRO A 64 -14.04 -5.59 -14.08
CA PRO A 64 -15.48 -5.84 -14.05
C PRO A 64 -15.87 -7.30 -14.29
N SER A 65 -15.11 -8.03 -15.10
CA SER A 65 -15.32 -9.46 -15.38
C SER A 65 -15.11 -10.38 -14.17
N LYS A 66 -14.43 -9.89 -13.14
CA LYS A 66 -14.13 -10.62 -11.89
C LYS A 66 -14.72 -9.94 -10.65
N LYS A 67 -15.69 -9.04 -10.81
CA LYS A 67 -16.32 -8.28 -9.72
C LYS A 67 -16.78 -9.12 -8.54
N ASP A 68 -17.21 -10.36 -8.80
CA ASP A 68 -17.71 -11.28 -7.77
C ASP A 68 -16.59 -11.77 -6.83
N THR A 69 -15.32 -11.45 -7.10
CA THR A 69 -14.18 -11.73 -6.22
C THR A 69 -13.86 -10.58 -5.27
N LEU A 70 -14.42 -9.39 -5.47
CA LEU A 70 -14.16 -8.23 -4.62
C LEU A 70 -14.50 -8.50 -3.15
N GLY A 71 -13.56 -8.16 -2.26
CA GLY A 71 -13.68 -8.35 -0.83
C GLY A 71 -13.51 -9.79 -0.36
N LYS A 72 -13.36 -10.78 -1.26
CA LYS A 72 -13.18 -12.16 -0.86
C LYS A 72 -11.80 -12.38 -0.25
N ILE A 73 -11.78 -13.10 0.87
CA ILE A 73 -10.58 -13.49 1.59
C ILE A 73 -9.93 -14.67 0.88
N ILE A 74 -8.64 -14.56 0.58
CA ILE A 74 -7.86 -15.54 -0.14
C ILE A 74 -7.33 -16.60 0.84
N THR A 75 -7.50 -17.89 0.51
CA THR A 75 -6.90 -19.01 1.24
C THR A 75 -5.76 -19.65 0.47
N HIS A 76 -5.84 -19.68 -0.87
CA HIS A 76 -4.78 -20.24 -1.71
C HIS A 76 -4.58 -19.37 -2.97
N ILE A 77 -3.32 -19.25 -3.39
CA ILE A 77 -2.93 -18.78 -4.72
C ILE A 77 -2.22 -19.92 -5.42
N ALA A 78 -2.71 -20.33 -6.56
CA ALA A 78 -2.37 -21.61 -7.20
C ALA A 78 -2.54 -22.77 -6.20
N ASN A 79 -1.49 -23.56 -5.96
CA ASN A 79 -1.50 -24.69 -5.03
C ASN A 79 -0.86 -24.33 -3.68
N GLN A 80 -0.60 -23.04 -3.40
CA GLN A 80 0.06 -22.60 -2.18
C GLN A 80 -0.92 -21.96 -1.22
N GLU A 81 -0.89 -22.39 0.04
CA GLU A 81 -1.65 -21.73 1.11
C GLU A 81 -1.19 -20.30 1.34
N ILE A 82 -2.12 -19.42 1.63
CA ILE A 82 -1.83 -17.99 1.87
C ILE A 82 -0.90 -17.77 3.07
N SER A 83 -0.96 -18.63 4.07
CA SER A 83 -0.07 -18.65 5.24
C SER A 83 1.40 -18.87 4.85
N PHE A 84 1.64 -19.81 3.93
CA PHE A 84 2.97 -20.05 3.35
C PHE A 84 3.45 -18.83 2.56
N ILE A 85 2.57 -18.27 1.71
CA ILE A 85 2.88 -17.08 0.92
C ILE A 85 3.25 -15.92 1.84
N HIS A 86 2.48 -15.66 2.89
CA HIS A 86 2.78 -14.61 3.87
C HIS A 86 4.17 -14.78 4.49
N LYS A 87 4.54 -16.01 4.85
CA LYS A 87 5.86 -16.30 5.36
C LYS A 87 6.97 -16.03 4.32
N GLN A 88 6.70 -16.28 3.04
CA GLN A 88 7.67 -15.97 1.96
C GLN A 88 7.84 -14.45 1.80
N LEU A 89 6.77 -13.64 1.95
CA LEU A 89 6.85 -12.19 1.78
C LEU A 89 7.95 -11.57 2.65
N SER A 90 8.10 -11.99 3.91
CA SER A 90 9.14 -11.47 4.82
C SER A 90 10.58 -11.79 4.37
N GLN A 91 10.76 -12.75 3.45
CA GLN A 91 12.07 -13.11 2.89
C GLN A 91 12.39 -12.38 1.60
N TRP A 92 11.41 -11.72 0.98
CA TRP A 92 11.54 -11.07 -0.32
C TRP A 92 11.23 -9.58 -0.31
N ILE A 93 10.57 -9.09 0.74
CA ILE A 93 10.14 -7.70 0.86
C ILE A 93 10.78 -7.09 2.12
N PRO A 94 11.58 -6.04 1.99
CA PRO A 94 12.13 -5.32 3.14
C PRO A 94 11.00 -4.82 4.05
N SER A 95 11.11 -5.13 5.34
CA SER A 95 10.08 -4.77 6.33
C SER A 95 10.61 -4.96 7.75
N GLU A 96 10.09 -4.17 8.68
CA GLU A 96 10.49 -4.20 10.09
C GLU A 96 9.80 -5.34 10.86
N ASN A 97 8.66 -5.82 10.36
CA ASN A 97 7.88 -6.86 11.04
C ASN A 97 6.95 -7.61 10.07
N PRO A 98 6.39 -8.77 10.48
CA PRO A 98 5.51 -9.58 9.62
C PRO A 98 4.23 -8.88 9.16
N ILE A 99 3.66 -7.98 9.94
CA ILE A 99 2.47 -7.21 9.54
C ILE A 99 2.84 -6.30 8.36
N LYS A 100 3.96 -5.59 8.47
CA LYS A 100 4.45 -4.71 7.43
C LYS A 100 4.82 -5.48 6.17
N SER A 101 5.43 -6.68 6.28
CA SER A 101 5.70 -7.53 5.11
C SER A 101 4.42 -7.98 4.42
N GLY A 102 3.36 -8.30 5.16
CA GLY A 102 2.03 -8.59 4.60
C GLY A 102 1.45 -7.40 3.84
N ILE A 103 1.47 -6.21 4.45
CA ILE A 103 0.96 -4.97 3.82
C ILE A 103 1.78 -4.65 2.56
N SER A 104 3.09 -4.51 2.67
CA SER A 104 3.96 -4.16 1.54
C SER A 104 3.98 -5.25 0.48
N GLY A 105 4.09 -6.52 0.87
CA GLY A 105 4.15 -7.65 -0.03
C GLY A 105 2.85 -7.87 -0.82
N SER A 106 1.70 -7.51 -0.25
CA SER A 106 0.41 -7.66 -0.94
C SER A 106 0.36 -6.89 -2.27
N TYR A 107 1.11 -5.79 -2.39
CA TYR A 107 1.20 -4.99 -3.62
C TYR A 107 1.94 -5.71 -4.77
N PHE A 108 2.77 -6.72 -4.46
CA PHE A 108 3.57 -7.44 -5.44
C PHE A 108 2.92 -8.74 -5.90
N LEU A 109 1.87 -9.21 -5.23
CA LEU A 109 1.24 -10.51 -5.52
C LEU A 109 0.51 -10.58 -6.87
N ASN A 110 0.36 -9.47 -7.59
CA ASN A 110 -0.14 -9.45 -8.95
C ASN A 110 0.99 -9.50 -10.02
N ASN A 111 2.26 -9.46 -9.58
CA ASN A 111 3.41 -9.47 -10.50
C ASN A 111 3.87 -10.92 -10.76
N PRO A 112 3.87 -11.40 -12.02
CA PRO A 112 4.20 -12.79 -12.33
C PRO A 112 5.67 -13.14 -11.99
N SER A 113 6.61 -12.21 -12.15
CA SER A 113 8.02 -12.45 -11.79
C SER A 113 8.21 -12.57 -10.29
N PHE A 114 7.45 -11.83 -9.50
CA PHE A 114 7.47 -11.93 -8.04
C PHE A 114 6.87 -13.27 -7.57
N LEU A 115 5.72 -13.64 -8.14
CA LEU A 115 5.08 -14.93 -7.82
C LEU A 115 6.01 -16.12 -8.14
N GLU A 116 6.65 -16.09 -9.31
CA GLU A 116 7.66 -17.12 -9.70
C GLU A 116 8.82 -17.19 -8.68
N ALA A 117 9.31 -16.02 -8.23
CA ALA A 117 10.41 -15.95 -7.27
C ALA A 117 10.07 -16.55 -5.89
N ILE A 118 8.82 -16.38 -5.43
CA ILE A 118 8.35 -17.00 -4.17
C ILE A 118 7.80 -18.42 -4.34
N GLY A 119 8.04 -19.05 -5.51
CA GLY A 119 7.69 -20.44 -5.78
C GLY A 119 6.25 -20.67 -6.24
N ILE A 120 5.53 -19.62 -6.67
CA ILE A 120 4.17 -19.73 -7.20
C ILE A 120 4.23 -19.78 -8.72
N SER A 121 3.92 -20.95 -9.28
CA SER A 121 3.89 -21.15 -10.72
C SER A 121 2.48 -20.99 -11.29
N SER A 122 2.36 -20.20 -12.36
CA SER A 122 1.15 -20.15 -13.17
C SER A 122 1.27 -21.11 -14.36
N SER A 123 0.16 -21.73 -14.73
CA SER A 123 0.12 -22.56 -15.96
C SER A 123 -0.42 -21.74 -17.10
N LYS A 124 0.36 -21.53 -18.14
CA LYS A 124 -0.02 -20.76 -19.35
C LYS A 124 -0.57 -19.36 -19.00
N GLY A 125 0.01 -18.69 -18.01
CA GLY A 125 -0.46 -17.38 -17.55
C GLY A 125 -1.76 -17.40 -16.74
N MET A 126 -2.27 -18.56 -16.38
CA MET A 126 -3.47 -18.74 -15.55
C MET A 126 -3.07 -18.88 -14.08
N LEU A 127 -3.66 -18.07 -13.22
CA LEU A 127 -3.45 -18.09 -11.78
C LEU A 127 -4.76 -18.40 -11.07
N PRO A 128 -5.00 -19.64 -10.62
CA PRO A 128 -6.17 -19.98 -9.84
C PRO A 128 -6.03 -19.47 -8.41
N MET A 129 -7.15 -19.03 -7.84
CA MET A 129 -7.26 -18.64 -6.43
C MET A 129 -8.44 -19.36 -5.79
N THR A 130 -8.29 -19.73 -4.52
CA THR A 130 -9.36 -20.25 -3.67
C THR A 130 -9.63 -19.27 -2.54
N PHE A 131 -10.90 -19.06 -2.24
CA PHE A 131 -11.36 -18.12 -1.24
C PHE A 131 -11.93 -18.84 -0.01
N LYS A 132 -12.04 -18.11 1.11
CA LYS A 132 -12.51 -18.62 2.41
C LYS A 132 -13.96 -19.15 2.35
N ASP A 133 -14.77 -18.63 1.44
CA ASP A 133 -16.15 -19.12 1.18
C ASP A 133 -16.20 -20.40 0.33
N GLY A 134 -15.04 -20.99 -0.01
CA GLY A 134 -14.92 -22.17 -0.85
C GLY A 134 -15.03 -21.91 -2.36
N SER A 135 -15.34 -20.71 -2.78
CA SER A 135 -15.37 -20.35 -4.19
C SER A 135 -13.96 -20.26 -4.78
N GLN A 136 -13.89 -20.36 -6.11
CA GLN A 136 -12.64 -20.28 -6.86
C GLN A 136 -12.76 -19.30 -8.02
N ALA A 137 -11.64 -18.70 -8.39
CA ALA A 137 -11.52 -17.88 -9.60
C ALA A 137 -10.14 -18.09 -10.23
N THR A 138 -10.08 -17.95 -11.56
CA THR A 138 -8.82 -17.97 -12.30
C THR A 138 -8.60 -16.62 -12.94
N PHE A 139 -7.43 -16.05 -12.74
CA PHE A 139 -6.99 -14.79 -13.33
C PHE A 139 -6.01 -15.07 -14.47
N LEU A 140 -6.14 -14.34 -15.56
CA LEU A 140 -5.21 -14.40 -16.70
C LEU A 140 -4.27 -13.20 -16.65
N LEU A 141 -3.06 -13.39 -17.13
CA LEU A 141 -2.14 -12.27 -17.36
C LEU A 141 -2.72 -11.34 -18.43
N GLU A 142 -2.70 -10.05 -18.14
CA GLU A 142 -3.18 -8.99 -19.03
C GLU A 142 -2.13 -7.87 -19.09
N GLU A 143 -2.12 -7.12 -20.19
CA GLU A 143 -1.51 -5.79 -20.19
C GLU A 143 -2.25 -4.97 -19.12
N LYS A 144 -1.52 -4.08 -18.46
CA LYS A 144 -2.02 -3.31 -17.29
C LYS A 144 -3.46 -2.85 -17.52
N PRO A 145 -4.43 -3.39 -16.76
CA PRO A 145 -5.85 -3.12 -17.01
C PRO A 145 -6.14 -1.63 -16.81
N GLN A 146 -6.91 -1.05 -17.74
CA GLN A 146 -7.25 0.37 -17.69
C GLN A 146 -8.39 0.66 -16.72
N GLU A 147 -9.30 -0.32 -16.53
CA GLU A 147 -10.45 -0.17 -15.66
C GLU A 147 -10.42 -1.19 -14.54
N MET A 148 -10.43 -0.70 -13.31
CA MET A 148 -10.44 -1.51 -12.09
C MET A 148 -11.60 -1.09 -11.19
N MET A 149 -12.38 -2.06 -10.73
CA MET A 149 -13.36 -1.88 -9.66
C MET A 149 -12.67 -2.08 -8.31
N THR A 150 -13.03 -1.27 -7.33
CA THR A 150 -12.44 -1.33 -5.98
C THR A 150 -13.50 -1.74 -4.97
N PHE A 151 -13.12 -2.64 -4.08
CA PHE A 151 -13.94 -3.02 -2.93
C PHE A 151 -14.04 -1.85 -1.94
N SER A 152 -15.27 -1.51 -1.58
CA SER A 152 -15.56 -0.54 -0.52
C SER A 152 -16.43 -1.22 0.52
N SER A 153 -15.85 -1.50 1.67
CA SER A 153 -16.55 -2.22 2.75
C SER A 153 -17.54 -1.36 3.54
N VAL A 154 -17.46 -0.04 3.43
CA VAL A 154 -18.26 0.86 4.27
C VAL A 154 -18.71 2.09 3.49
N SER A 155 -20.01 2.32 3.48
CA SER A 155 -20.59 3.63 3.20
C SER A 155 -20.31 4.51 4.40
N HIS A 156 -19.31 5.39 4.35
CA HIS A 156 -19.05 6.34 5.44
C HIS A 156 -20.08 7.44 5.42
N GLN A 157 -20.79 7.61 6.53
CA GLN A 157 -21.70 8.73 6.72
C GLN A 157 -20.96 10.07 6.79
N ILE A 158 -19.69 10.06 7.17
CA ILE A 158 -18.83 11.24 7.22
C ILE A 158 -17.93 11.21 5.98
N THR A 159 -18.26 12.07 5.01
CA THR A 159 -17.46 12.28 3.81
C THR A 159 -16.60 13.50 3.99
N SER A 160 -15.35 13.31 4.31
CA SER A 160 -14.35 14.40 4.34
C SER A 160 -13.54 14.45 3.06
N PRO A 161 -13.03 15.62 2.67
CA PRO A 161 -12.19 15.76 1.48
C PRO A 161 -10.95 14.88 1.59
N LYS A 162 -10.72 13.99 0.61
CA LYS A 162 -9.54 13.12 0.57
C LYS A 162 -8.31 13.79 -0.06
N ASN A 163 -8.50 14.91 -0.72
CA ASN A 163 -7.48 15.64 -1.48
C ASN A 163 -6.82 16.78 -0.70
N VAL A 164 -7.09 16.88 0.60
CA VAL A 164 -6.44 17.85 1.49
C VAL A 164 -5.60 17.11 2.54
N PRO A 165 -4.47 17.65 2.99
CA PRO A 165 -3.61 17.00 3.98
C PRO A 165 -4.33 16.72 5.29
N PHE A 166 -5.16 17.66 5.75
CA PHE A 166 -5.93 17.55 6.99
C PHE A 166 -7.21 18.36 6.89
N HIS A 167 -8.22 17.91 7.62
CA HIS A 167 -9.54 18.52 7.68
C HIS A 167 -10.22 18.17 9.00
N TYR A 168 -11.03 19.06 9.58
CA TYR A 168 -11.90 18.70 10.68
C TYR A 168 -13.33 19.16 10.43
N GLN A 169 -14.26 18.54 11.13
CA GLN A 169 -15.64 18.95 11.22
C GLN A 169 -16.19 18.60 12.59
N ILE A 170 -17.09 19.43 13.10
CA ILE A 170 -17.83 19.15 14.32
C ILE A 170 -19.19 18.58 13.91
N VAL A 171 -19.47 17.36 14.36
CA VAL A 171 -20.72 16.64 14.10
C VAL A 171 -21.29 16.23 15.45
N ASN A 172 -22.43 16.79 15.79
CA ASN A 172 -22.98 16.71 17.14
C ASN A 172 -21.93 17.19 18.16
N ASP A 173 -21.64 16.42 19.21
CA ASP A 173 -20.66 16.79 20.25
C ASP A 173 -19.27 16.12 20.02
N ILE A 174 -18.93 15.81 18.76
CA ILE A 174 -17.69 15.15 18.36
C ILE A 174 -16.94 16.04 17.38
N CYS A 175 -15.68 16.33 17.66
CA CYS A 175 -14.74 16.85 16.68
C CYS A 175 -14.13 15.67 15.92
N TYR A 176 -14.44 15.57 14.64
CA TYR A 176 -13.88 14.58 13.75
C TYR A 176 -12.74 15.22 12.95
N PHE A 177 -11.52 14.81 13.25
CA PHE A 177 -10.29 15.27 12.60
C PHE A 177 -9.75 14.18 11.67
N GLN A 178 -9.74 14.45 10.38
CA GLN A 178 -9.17 13.59 9.36
C GLN A 178 -7.76 14.06 8.99
N PHE A 179 -6.76 13.21 9.21
CA PHE A 179 -5.35 13.50 8.94
C PHE A 179 -4.85 12.60 7.80
N ASN A 180 -4.85 13.11 6.57
CA ASN A 180 -4.60 12.34 5.36
C ASN A 180 -3.12 12.29 4.95
N ALA A 181 -2.36 13.34 5.27
CA ALA A 181 -0.94 13.41 4.96
C ALA A 181 -0.20 14.30 5.97
N MET A 182 0.99 13.89 6.35
CA MET A 182 1.88 14.65 7.21
C MET A 182 2.69 15.64 6.36
N ILE A 183 1.98 16.57 5.71
CA ILE A 183 2.56 17.63 4.89
C ILE A 183 1.82 18.95 5.14
N ASP A 184 2.59 20.01 5.36
CA ASP A 184 2.11 21.39 5.45
C ASP A 184 3.09 22.33 4.76
N ARG A 185 2.78 23.62 4.74
CA ARG A 185 3.61 24.66 4.12
C ARG A 185 5.05 24.64 4.67
N LEU A 186 5.22 24.56 5.99
CA LEU A 186 6.52 24.61 6.63
C LEU A 186 7.33 23.33 6.37
N SER A 187 6.70 22.16 6.51
CA SER A 187 7.37 20.88 6.27
C SER A 187 7.80 20.70 4.82
N TYR A 188 7.00 21.19 3.86
CA TYR A 188 7.37 21.18 2.44
C TYR A 188 8.59 22.09 2.18
N GLN A 189 8.59 23.30 2.75
CA GLN A 189 9.71 24.23 2.60
C GLN A 189 11.01 23.64 3.17
N ILE A 190 10.96 23.10 4.38
CA ILE A 190 12.14 22.47 5.04
C ILE A 190 12.60 21.25 4.24
N GLY A 191 11.68 20.39 3.81
CA GLY A 191 12.00 19.21 3.01
C GLY A 191 12.71 19.55 1.70
N SER A 192 12.21 20.53 0.95
CA SER A 192 12.84 21.00 -0.29
C SER A 192 14.26 21.53 -0.04
N GLN A 193 14.45 22.31 1.04
CA GLN A 193 15.77 22.83 1.41
C GLN A 193 16.76 21.71 1.75
N LEU A 194 16.33 20.72 2.51
CA LEU A 194 17.19 19.58 2.92
C LEU A 194 17.58 18.70 1.72
N MET A 195 16.69 18.59 0.73
CA MET A 195 16.95 17.84 -0.51
C MET A 195 17.76 18.63 -1.55
N GLY A 196 18.04 19.92 -1.28
CA GLY A 196 18.68 20.79 -2.25
C GLY A 196 17.81 21.13 -3.46
N GLU A 197 16.50 20.96 -3.32
CA GLU A 197 15.51 21.24 -4.36
C GLU A 197 14.99 22.67 -4.24
N LYS A 198 14.59 23.25 -5.40
CA LYS A 198 13.96 24.55 -5.39
C LYS A 198 12.51 24.40 -4.88
N THR A 199 12.17 25.14 -3.84
CA THR A 199 10.79 25.23 -3.36
C THR A 199 9.88 25.82 -4.45
N GLU A 200 8.86 25.10 -4.87
CA GLU A 200 7.88 25.59 -5.84
C GLU A 200 6.83 26.47 -5.15
N GLU A 201 6.78 27.73 -5.52
CA GLU A 201 5.91 28.74 -4.89
C GLU A 201 4.42 28.41 -5.02
N ASN A 202 4.00 27.86 -6.16
CA ASN A 202 2.63 27.41 -6.39
C ASN A 202 2.20 26.30 -5.44
N ILE A 203 3.10 25.35 -5.13
CA ILE A 203 2.85 24.28 -4.15
C ILE A 203 2.84 24.87 -2.73
N LEU A 204 3.86 25.68 -2.42
CA LEU A 204 3.98 26.30 -1.09
C LEU A 204 2.73 27.11 -0.71
N THR A 205 2.20 27.91 -1.65
CA THR A 205 0.99 28.72 -1.42
C THR A 205 -0.29 27.91 -1.36
N SER A 206 -0.33 26.72 -1.97
CA SER A 206 -1.49 25.82 -1.95
C SER A 206 -1.60 24.99 -0.68
N LEU A 207 -0.48 24.82 0.06
CA LEU A 207 -0.45 24.02 1.28
C LEU A 207 -0.92 24.84 2.49
N PRO A 208 -1.77 24.25 3.34
CA PRO A 208 -2.18 24.90 4.58
C PRO A 208 -1.04 24.92 5.61
N SER A 209 -1.18 25.75 6.64
CA SER A 209 -0.37 25.69 7.85
C SER A 209 -1.02 24.75 8.87
N PHE A 210 -0.29 23.72 9.31
CA PHE A 210 -0.82 22.79 10.31
C PHE A 210 -0.98 23.43 11.68
N GLU A 211 -0.07 24.34 12.04
CA GLU A 211 -0.16 25.10 13.30
C GLU A 211 -1.41 25.98 13.35
N GLU A 212 -1.70 26.75 12.29
CA GLU A 212 -2.90 27.59 12.22
C GLU A 212 -4.18 26.76 12.22
N PHE A 213 -4.15 25.62 11.53
CA PHE A 213 -5.25 24.67 11.52
C PHE A 213 -5.55 24.14 12.92
N LEU A 214 -4.52 23.67 13.66
CA LEU A 214 -4.70 23.17 15.03
C LEU A 214 -5.22 24.27 15.97
N LYS A 215 -4.69 25.49 15.89
CA LYS A 215 -5.17 26.62 16.70
C LYS A 215 -6.66 26.88 16.47
N THR A 216 -7.09 26.86 15.20
CA THR A 216 -8.49 27.08 14.84
C THR A 216 -9.37 25.93 15.35
N MET A 217 -8.96 24.69 15.14
CA MET A 217 -9.69 23.50 15.59
C MET A 217 -9.84 23.48 17.11
N TYR A 218 -8.76 23.73 17.85
CA TYR A 218 -8.83 23.73 19.33
C TYR A 218 -9.66 24.88 19.88
N ALA A 219 -9.58 26.09 19.29
CA ALA A 219 -10.43 27.20 19.69
C ALA A 219 -11.93 26.87 19.53
N GLU A 220 -12.29 26.20 18.44
CA GLU A 220 -13.68 25.78 18.21
C GLU A 220 -14.11 24.64 19.15
N ILE A 221 -13.22 23.70 19.48
CA ILE A 221 -13.46 22.65 20.48
C ILE A 221 -13.74 23.28 21.85
N GLU A 222 -12.96 24.26 22.27
CA GLU A 222 -13.14 24.97 23.53
C GLU A 222 -14.42 25.79 23.55
N GLU A 223 -14.69 26.59 22.52
CA GLU A 223 -15.89 27.41 22.39
C GLU A 223 -17.16 26.56 22.47
N LYS A 224 -17.18 25.43 21.77
CA LYS A 224 -18.33 24.51 21.72
C LYS A 224 -18.35 23.48 22.84
N GLN A 225 -17.37 23.50 23.74
CA GLN A 225 -17.22 22.54 24.85
C GLN A 225 -17.25 21.08 24.40
N ILE A 226 -16.64 20.77 23.24
CA ILE A 226 -16.55 19.42 22.68
C ILE A 226 -15.70 18.53 23.57
N GLN A 227 -16.24 17.37 23.96
CA GLN A 227 -15.56 16.42 24.86
C GLN A 227 -14.90 15.25 24.15
N THR A 228 -15.20 15.05 22.86
CA THR A 228 -14.71 13.89 22.10
C THR A 228 -13.99 14.34 20.84
N LEU A 229 -12.73 13.95 20.70
CA LEU A 229 -11.94 14.10 19.48
C LEU A 229 -11.74 12.73 18.85
N VAL A 230 -12.16 12.55 17.61
CA VAL A 230 -11.89 11.37 16.78
C VAL A 230 -10.84 11.74 15.75
N ILE A 231 -9.71 11.04 15.76
CA ILE A 231 -8.63 11.22 14.78
C ILE A 231 -8.70 10.08 13.77
N ASP A 232 -9.00 10.42 12.51
CA ASP A 232 -9.05 9.46 11.40
C ASP A 232 -7.78 9.53 10.55
N MET A 233 -6.96 8.48 10.62
CA MET A 233 -5.72 8.33 9.87
C MET A 233 -5.82 7.28 8.75
N ARG A 234 -7.01 6.79 8.41
CA ARG A 234 -7.18 5.71 7.42
C ARG A 234 -6.62 6.03 6.04
N TYR A 235 -6.55 7.30 5.69
CA TYR A 235 -6.01 7.78 4.43
C TYR A 235 -4.59 8.37 4.57
N ASN A 236 -4.00 8.31 5.77
CA ASN A 236 -2.68 8.86 5.99
C ASN A 236 -1.60 8.00 5.33
N GLY A 237 -0.97 8.55 4.31
CA GLY A 237 0.14 7.92 3.59
C GLY A 237 1.52 8.22 4.21
N GLY A 238 1.58 8.96 5.32
CA GLY A 238 2.82 9.42 5.93
C GLY A 238 3.19 10.84 5.49
N GLY A 239 4.49 11.15 5.56
CA GLY A 239 5.08 12.45 5.26
C GLY A 239 6.14 12.83 6.29
N ASN A 240 6.19 14.10 6.69
CA ASN A 240 7.14 14.57 7.70
C ASN A 240 6.67 14.23 9.11
N SER A 241 7.43 13.37 9.80
CA SER A 241 7.13 12.92 11.17
C SER A 241 7.12 14.05 12.23
N LEU A 242 7.60 15.24 11.91
CA LEU A 242 7.51 16.41 12.81
C LEU A 242 6.09 16.95 12.95
N LEU A 243 5.14 16.49 12.12
CA LEU A 243 3.72 16.87 12.19
C LEU A 243 2.86 15.86 12.94
N GLY A 244 3.43 14.76 13.47
CA GLY A 244 2.72 13.69 14.15
C GLY A 244 2.92 13.66 15.66
#